data_f515987194b2c988a51f42eebf8bbd6e
#
_entry.id   f515987194b2c988a51f42eebf8bbd6e
#
_cell.length_a   1.000
_cell.length_b   1.000
_cell.length_c   1.000
_cell.angle_alpha   90.00
_cell.angle_beta   90.00
_cell.angle_gamma   90.00
#
_symmetry.space_group_name_H-M   'P 1'
#
loop_
_entity.id
_entity.type
_entity.pdbx_description
1 polymer ?
#
loop_
_entity_poly.entity_id
_entity_poly.type
_entity_poly.pdbx_seq_one_letter_code
_entity_poly.pdbx_strand_id
1 'polypeptide(L)'
;MENKTKLLIAVGAAITANCQPCLQTAVSQAEAAGVQKKEIIEAIAIGRIVRRGAIGKMDKTASALTGKEVSSSDECPFGSTEEEVKQWIAQDEKCGCDSS
;
A
#
# COMPACT_ATOMS: atom_id res chain seq x y z
N MET A 1 -2.22 -17.42 -13.52
CA MET A 1 -1.80 -16.03 -13.32
C MET A 1 -0.41 -15.83 -13.90
N GLU A 2 -0.22 -14.74 -14.58
CA GLU A 2 1.06 -14.49 -15.22
C GLU A 2 2.12 -14.19 -14.20
N ASN A 3 3.36 -14.50 -14.56
CA ASN A 3 4.48 -14.22 -13.67
C ASN A 3 4.59 -12.76 -13.32
N LYS A 4 4.38 -11.88 -14.28
CA LYS A 4 4.48 -10.45 -14.02
C LYS A 4 3.46 -10.02 -12.99
N THR A 5 2.25 -10.55 -13.11
CA THR A 5 1.21 -10.21 -12.17
C THR A 5 1.56 -10.71 -10.78
N LYS A 6 2.06 -11.94 -10.70
CA LYS A 6 2.46 -12.47 -9.39
C LYS A 6 3.53 -11.63 -8.74
N LEU A 7 4.47 -11.16 -9.54
CA LEU A 7 5.56 -10.38 -8.99
C LEU A 7 5.08 -9.00 -8.54
N LEU A 8 4.14 -8.42 -9.26
CA LEU A 8 3.58 -7.14 -8.84
C LEU A 8 2.79 -7.30 -7.54
N ILE A 9 2.06 -8.40 -7.42
CA ILE A 9 1.36 -8.67 -6.17
C ILE A 9 2.36 -8.83 -5.04
N ALA A 10 3.47 -9.51 -5.30
CA ALA A 10 4.48 -9.71 -4.27
C ALA A 10 5.09 -8.38 -3.83
N VAL A 11 5.31 -7.47 -4.78
CA VAL A 11 5.85 -6.16 -4.43
C VAL A 11 4.88 -5.42 -3.52
N GLY A 12 3.61 -5.38 -3.88
CA GLY A 12 2.62 -4.70 -3.05
C GLY A 12 2.48 -5.35 -1.69
N ALA A 13 2.50 -6.67 -1.65
CA ALA A 13 2.37 -7.38 -0.38
C ALA A 13 3.56 -7.12 0.52
N ALA A 14 4.76 -7.04 -0.05
CA ALA A 14 5.95 -6.80 0.74
C ALA A 14 5.91 -5.42 1.39
N ILE A 15 5.42 -4.44 0.67
CA ILE A 15 5.26 -3.10 1.22
C ILE A 15 4.26 -3.13 2.37
N THR A 16 3.14 -3.77 2.16
CA THR A 16 2.10 -3.81 3.17
C THR A 16 2.58 -4.54 4.42
N ALA A 17 3.39 -5.56 4.24
CA ALA A 17 3.89 -6.35 5.36
C ALA A 17 5.15 -5.77 5.98
N ASN A 18 5.69 -4.71 5.43
CA ASN A 18 6.93 -4.09 5.93
C ASN A 18 8.09 -5.08 5.89
N CYS A 19 8.17 -5.85 4.83
CA CYS A 19 9.21 -6.86 4.72
C CYS A 19 10.27 -6.37 3.75
N GLN A 20 11.36 -5.85 4.26
CA GLN A 20 12.39 -5.28 3.41
C GLN A 20 13.05 -6.30 2.50
N PRO A 21 13.51 -7.46 3.03
CA PRO A 21 14.11 -8.42 2.11
C PRO A 21 13.11 -8.95 1.10
N CYS A 22 11.85 -9.06 1.47
CA CYS A 22 10.84 -9.52 0.52
C CYS A 22 10.70 -8.52 -0.62
N LEU A 23 10.71 -7.23 -0.29
CA LEU A 23 10.59 -6.21 -1.30
C LEU A 23 11.78 -6.22 -2.24
N GLN A 24 12.98 -6.34 -1.69
CA GLN A 24 14.18 -6.35 -2.51
C GLN A 24 14.15 -7.51 -3.49
N THR A 25 13.75 -8.68 -3.01
CA THR A 25 13.69 -9.83 -3.87
C THR A 25 12.59 -9.68 -4.92
N ALA A 26 11.43 -9.20 -4.50
CA ALA A 26 10.31 -9.07 -5.43
C ALA A 26 10.62 -8.07 -6.53
N VAL A 27 11.21 -6.94 -6.18
CA VAL A 27 11.54 -5.92 -7.17
C VAL A 27 12.61 -6.45 -8.13
N SER A 28 13.60 -7.11 -7.58
CA SER A 28 14.67 -7.65 -8.39
C SER A 28 14.14 -8.65 -9.41
N GLN A 29 13.27 -9.54 -8.97
CA GLN A 29 12.72 -10.53 -9.86
C GLN A 29 11.75 -9.91 -10.85
N ALA A 30 11.02 -8.89 -10.43
CA ALA A 30 10.12 -8.22 -11.35
C ALA A 30 10.90 -7.55 -12.46
N GLU A 31 12.00 -6.91 -12.13
CA GLU A 31 12.83 -6.31 -13.15
C GLU A 31 13.41 -7.34 -14.09
N ALA A 32 13.86 -8.46 -13.54
CA ALA A 32 14.41 -9.52 -14.36
C ALA A 32 13.35 -10.12 -15.29
N ALA A 33 12.09 -10.08 -14.89
CA ALA A 33 11.03 -10.60 -15.71
C ALA A 33 10.51 -9.61 -16.74
N GLY A 34 11.06 -8.40 -16.76
CA GLY A 34 10.66 -7.41 -17.75
C GLY A 34 9.51 -6.54 -17.33
N VAL A 35 9.16 -6.52 -16.06
CA VAL A 35 8.11 -5.64 -15.58
C VAL A 35 8.63 -4.21 -15.64
N GLN A 36 7.82 -3.31 -16.14
CA GLN A 36 8.23 -1.94 -16.26
C GLN A 36 8.33 -1.28 -14.91
N LYS A 37 9.28 -0.38 -14.79
CA LYS A 37 9.50 0.29 -13.52
C LYS A 37 8.28 1.04 -13.06
N LYS A 38 7.52 1.61 -13.99
CA LYS A 38 6.35 2.36 -13.61
C LYS A 38 5.30 1.44 -12.99
N GLU A 39 5.22 0.21 -13.44
CA GLU A 39 4.28 -0.73 -12.83
C GLU A 39 4.72 -1.13 -11.45
N ILE A 40 6.00 -1.28 -11.26
CA ILE A 40 6.53 -1.59 -9.94
C ILE A 40 6.23 -0.45 -8.97
N ILE A 41 6.42 0.78 -9.42
CA ILE A 41 6.14 1.94 -8.60
C ILE A 41 4.67 2.01 -8.24
N GLU A 42 3.79 1.68 -9.17
CA GLU A 42 2.37 1.64 -8.89
C GLU A 42 2.04 0.61 -7.84
N ALA A 43 2.64 -0.57 -7.95
CA ALA A 43 2.38 -1.62 -6.98
C ALA A 43 2.84 -1.18 -5.59
N ILE A 44 3.97 -0.50 -5.51
CA ILE A 44 4.46 0.02 -4.25
C ILE A 44 3.49 1.04 -3.69
N ALA A 45 2.99 1.93 -4.54
CA ALA A 45 2.06 2.94 -4.09
C ALA A 45 0.78 2.32 -3.54
N ILE A 46 0.27 1.31 -4.22
CA ILE A 46 -0.94 0.66 -3.75
C ILE A 46 -0.70 -0.02 -2.40
N GLY A 47 0.44 -0.69 -2.26
CA GLY A 47 0.75 -1.32 -0.99
C GLY A 47 0.86 -0.32 0.14
N ARG A 48 1.40 0.85 -0.15
CA ARG A 48 1.52 1.90 0.87
C ARG A 48 0.16 2.41 1.30
N ILE A 49 -0.76 2.56 0.36
CA ILE A 49 -2.09 3.01 0.70
C ILE A 49 -2.79 2.00 1.59
N VAL A 50 -2.69 0.73 1.24
CA VAL A 50 -3.31 -0.31 2.05
C VAL A 50 -2.71 -0.32 3.45
N ARG A 51 -1.39 -0.22 3.53
CA ARG A 51 -0.71 -0.23 4.82
C ARG A 51 -1.15 0.95 5.68
N ARG A 52 -1.29 2.12 5.06
CA ARG A 52 -1.70 3.29 5.80
C ARG A 52 -3.12 3.14 6.32
N GLY A 53 -3.99 2.51 5.53
CA GLY A 53 -5.34 2.26 6.01
C GLY A 53 -5.36 1.35 7.20
N ALA A 54 -4.51 0.32 7.20
CA ALA A 54 -4.44 -0.58 8.34
C ALA A 54 -3.92 0.14 9.58
N ILE A 55 -2.92 1.00 9.41
CA ILE A 55 -2.38 1.76 10.52
C ILE A 55 -3.45 2.69 11.08
N GLY A 56 -4.22 3.33 10.21
CA GLY A 56 -5.28 4.21 10.68
C GLY A 56 -6.32 3.49 11.50
N LYS A 57 -6.67 2.28 11.09
CA LYS A 57 -7.65 1.52 11.86
C LYS A 57 -7.09 1.09 13.20
N MET A 58 -5.83 0.74 13.22
CA MET A 58 -5.19 0.39 14.48
C MET A 58 -5.17 1.59 15.41
N ASP A 59 -4.90 2.77 14.87
CA ASP A 59 -4.89 3.98 15.68
C ASP A 59 -6.26 4.26 16.27
N LYS A 60 -7.31 4.04 15.49
CA LYS A 60 -8.66 4.23 16.00
C LYS A 60 -8.97 3.25 17.11
N THR A 61 -8.55 2.01 16.95
CA THR A 61 -8.75 1.02 17.99
C THR A 61 -8.02 1.42 19.26
N ALA A 62 -6.80 1.89 19.13
CA ALA A 62 -6.04 2.33 20.28
C ALA A 62 -6.72 3.48 20.98
N SER A 63 -7.26 4.42 20.22
CA SER A 63 -7.98 5.54 20.79
C SER A 63 -9.19 5.08 21.56
N ALA A 64 -9.91 4.13 20.99
CA ALA A 64 -11.10 3.62 21.66
C ALA A 64 -10.76 2.92 22.94
N LEU A 65 -9.65 2.22 22.97
CA LEU A 65 -9.27 1.46 24.15
C LEU A 65 -8.75 2.34 25.27
N THR A 66 -8.09 3.42 24.92
CA THR A 66 -7.49 4.28 25.93
C THR A 66 -8.32 5.51 26.23
N GLY A 67 -9.31 5.77 25.44
CA GLY A 67 -10.11 6.98 25.60
C GLY A 67 -9.40 8.24 25.17
N LYS A 68 -8.20 8.11 24.59
CA LYS A 68 -7.47 9.27 24.18
C LYS A 68 -7.43 9.31 22.67
N GLU A 69 -7.72 10.44 22.12
CA GLU A 69 -7.81 10.55 20.70
C GLU A 69 -6.43 10.62 20.10
N VAL A 70 -6.14 9.76 19.15
CA VAL A 70 -4.90 9.78 18.45
C VAL A 70 -5.18 10.48 17.16
N SER A 71 -4.47 11.50 16.88
CA SER A 71 -4.72 12.23 15.69
C SER A 71 -4.17 11.43 14.56
N SER A 72 -4.97 10.79 13.86
CA SER A 72 -4.51 10.08 12.74
C SER A 72 -5.06 10.75 11.57
N SER A 73 -4.30 10.97 10.64
CA SER A 73 -4.80 11.52 9.46
C SER A 73 -5.20 10.38 8.60
N ASP A 74 -6.38 10.02 8.61
CA ASP A 74 -6.79 8.96 7.77
C ASP A 74 -7.38 9.48 6.55
N GLU A 75 -6.75 10.36 5.89
CA GLU A 75 -7.22 10.88 4.67
C GLU A 75 -7.13 9.89 3.56
N CYS A 76 -6.40 8.82 3.75
CA CYS A 76 -6.34 7.78 2.73
C CYS A 76 -6.87 6.49 3.28
N PRO A 77 -8.13 6.43 3.60
CA PRO A 77 -8.67 5.24 4.22
C PRO A 77 -8.73 4.11 3.22
N PHE A 78 -8.58 2.93 3.73
CA PHE A 78 -8.75 1.77 2.91
C PHE A 78 -10.21 1.71 2.53
N GLY A 79 -10.50 1.75 1.29
CA GLY A 79 -11.85 1.79 0.85
C GLY A 79 -12.52 0.46 0.98
N SER A 80 -13.80 0.50 1.22
CA SER A 80 -14.55 -0.71 1.29
C SER A 80 -15.42 -0.88 0.06
N THR A 81 -15.44 0.06 -0.85
CA THR A 81 -16.25 -0.07 -2.04
C THR A 81 -15.33 -0.03 -3.24
N GLU A 82 -15.83 -0.53 -4.35
CA GLU A 82 -15.05 -0.52 -5.56
C GLU A 82 -14.72 0.86 -6.00
N GLU A 83 -15.62 1.79 -5.80
CA GLU A 83 -15.37 3.15 -6.22
C GLU A 83 -14.24 3.76 -5.44
N GLU A 84 -14.20 3.49 -4.16
CA GLU A 84 -13.12 4.03 -3.36
C GLU A 84 -11.79 3.45 -3.77
N VAL A 85 -11.77 2.18 -4.09
CA VAL A 85 -10.52 1.56 -4.52
C VAL A 85 -10.07 2.17 -5.84
N LYS A 86 -11.00 2.46 -6.74
CA LYS A 86 -10.64 3.09 -7.99
C LYS A 86 -10.08 4.47 -7.75
N GLN A 87 -10.62 5.17 -6.78
CA GLN A 87 -10.13 6.49 -6.48
C GLN A 87 -8.72 6.43 -5.93
N TRP A 88 -8.40 5.45 -5.14
CA TRP A 88 -7.06 5.35 -4.63
C TRP A 88 -6.11 5.19 -5.77
N ILE A 89 -6.43 4.31 -6.72
CA ILE A 89 -5.54 4.05 -7.82
C ILE A 89 -5.32 5.30 -8.64
N ALA A 90 -6.37 6.09 -8.80
CA ALA A 90 -6.25 7.30 -9.60
C ALA A 90 -5.54 8.41 -8.87
N GLN A 91 -5.57 8.39 -7.55
CA GLN A 91 -5.05 9.51 -6.79
C GLN A 91 -3.84 9.17 -5.99
N ASP A 92 -3.19 8.08 -6.28
CA ASP A 92 -2.09 7.66 -5.44
C ASP A 92 -1.01 8.72 -5.40
N GLU A 93 -0.86 9.50 -6.41
CA GLU A 93 0.16 10.52 -6.42
C GLU A 93 -0.24 11.73 -5.63
N LYS A 94 -1.53 11.97 -5.51
CA LYS A 94 -1.99 13.13 -4.80
C LYS A 94 -2.26 12.85 -3.36
N CYS A 95 -2.34 11.61 -2.99
CA CYS A 95 -2.63 11.29 -1.62
C CYS A 95 -1.41 11.57 -0.80
N GLY A 96 -1.54 12.32 0.21
CA GLY A 96 -0.40 12.63 1.05
C GLY A 96 0.16 11.44 1.77
N CYS A 97 -0.35 10.28 1.52
CA CYS A 97 0.11 9.10 2.19
C CYS A 97 1.49 8.70 1.79
N ASP A 98 2.01 9.26 0.74
CA ASP A 98 3.30 8.84 0.30
C ASP A 98 4.39 9.55 1.00
N SER A 99 4.09 10.40 1.86
CA SER A 99 5.14 11.09 2.49
C SER A 99 5.83 10.17 3.34
N SER A 100 6.61 9.67 3.32
CA SER A 100 7.23 8.86 4.28
C SER A 100 8.48 8.51 4.28
#